data_0e6d0abbf1a6caf4cf62b33cc83a9dd7
#
_entry.id   0e6d0abbf1a6caf4cf62b33cc83a9dd7
#
_cell.length_a   1.000
_cell.length_b   1.000
_cell.length_c   1.000
_cell.angle_alpha   90.00
_cell.angle_beta   90.00
_cell.angle_gamma   90.00
#
_symmetry.space_group_name_H-M   'P 1'
#
loop_
_entity.id
_entity.type
_entity.pdbx_description
1 polymer ?
#
loop_
_entity_poly.entity_id
_entity_poly.type
_entity_poly.pdbx_seq_one_letter_code
_entity_poly.pdbx_strand_id
1 'polypeptide(L)'
;MRFVYGKQELCTRQRAEDVSVLLTNGLGGYLSTTAAFSAPRCDQGLLAAAVQAPNRRVMLVHRLKEVLRIGQKETFLSTQSFAEEAAEDGWKNLSSFTYQYTPCWRYHVGGVMVERKLALGWEENTAAALYTVENRSGRPCTLEIVPQLKFAPKEDALKKPDKTFRFENGKVTSGGETMHVFTDAALAARPVQWEKLHYTADEKDGRPAFELHPIC
;
A
#
# COMPACT_ATOMS: atom_id res chain seq x y z
N MET A 1 20.99 13.42 -2.03
CA MET A 1 20.99 12.98 -0.62
C MET A 1 20.45 11.57 -0.55
N ARG A 2 20.99 10.70 0.29
CA ARG A 2 20.51 9.31 0.47
C ARG A 2 20.14 9.09 1.93
N PHE A 3 18.93 8.64 2.17
CA PHE A 3 18.48 8.20 3.51
C PHE A 3 18.59 6.69 3.60
N VAL A 4 19.11 6.20 4.70
CA VAL A 4 19.27 4.76 4.98
C VAL A 4 18.85 4.51 6.42
N TYR A 5 17.86 3.64 6.59
CA TYR A 5 17.36 3.19 7.88
C TYR A 5 17.52 1.68 7.94
N GLY A 6 18.27 1.18 8.90
CA GLY A 6 18.43 -0.23 9.15
C GLY A 6 17.45 -0.76 10.19
N LYS A 7 17.62 -2.03 10.55
CA LYS A 7 16.75 -2.70 11.53
C LYS A 7 16.74 -2.02 12.90
N GLN A 8 17.83 -1.37 13.30
CA GLN A 8 17.91 -0.71 14.61
C GLN A 8 17.08 0.57 14.66
N GLU A 9 17.09 1.37 13.60
CA GLU A 9 16.28 2.59 13.49
C GLU A 9 14.80 2.26 13.36
N LEU A 10 14.46 1.15 12.70
CA LEU A 10 13.09 0.70 12.43
C LEU A 10 12.63 -0.41 13.41
N CYS A 11 13.18 -0.44 14.62
CA CYS A 11 13.00 -1.57 15.56
C CYS A 11 11.60 -1.64 16.20
N THR A 12 10.78 -0.62 16.06
CA THR A 12 9.37 -0.61 16.51
C THR A 12 8.47 -0.15 15.37
N ARG A 13 7.20 -0.55 15.43
CA ARG A 13 6.18 -0.09 14.48
C ARG A 13 6.13 1.44 14.42
N GLN A 14 6.08 2.09 15.58
CA GLN A 14 6.01 3.55 15.67
C GLN A 14 7.19 4.22 14.96
N ARG A 15 8.42 3.79 15.21
CA ARG A 15 9.61 4.34 14.55
C ARG A 15 9.58 4.16 13.04
N ALA A 16 9.08 3.02 12.55
CA ALA A 16 8.94 2.78 11.12
C ALA A 16 7.78 3.59 10.51
N GLU A 17 6.73 3.87 11.26
CA GLU A 17 5.62 4.75 10.85
C GLU A 17 5.99 6.24 10.90
N ASP A 18 6.91 6.66 11.77
CA ASP A 18 7.39 8.04 11.86
C ASP A 18 8.23 8.46 10.63
N VAL A 19 8.76 7.50 9.87
CA VAL A 19 9.48 7.77 8.62
C VAL A 19 8.48 7.79 7.47
N SER A 20 8.03 8.99 7.12
CA SER A 20 7.05 9.20 6.03
C SER A 20 7.72 9.24 4.66
N VAL A 21 7.02 8.73 3.66
CA VAL A 21 7.36 8.76 2.24
C VAL A 21 6.29 9.54 1.50
N LEU A 22 6.69 10.55 0.73
CA LEU A 22 5.79 11.32 -0.12
C LEU A 22 6.44 11.50 -1.49
N LEU A 23 5.74 11.08 -2.53
CA LEU A 23 6.03 11.39 -3.92
C LEU A 23 4.89 12.23 -4.48
N THR A 24 5.20 13.19 -5.34
CA THR A 24 4.22 14.05 -6.01
C THR A 24 4.43 13.99 -7.52
N ASN A 25 3.34 14.16 -8.29
CA ASN A 25 3.37 14.06 -9.75
C ASN A 25 3.38 15.41 -10.48
N GLY A 26 3.50 16.53 -9.76
CA GLY A 26 3.43 17.87 -10.38
C GLY A 26 2.01 18.36 -10.69
N LEU A 27 1.02 17.48 -10.82
CA LEU A 27 -0.39 17.82 -11.10
C LEU A 27 -1.24 17.98 -9.82
N GLY A 28 -0.66 17.75 -8.65
CA GLY A 28 -1.36 17.71 -7.36
C GLY A 28 -1.74 16.29 -6.91
N GLY A 29 -1.49 15.26 -7.73
CA GLY A 29 -1.56 13.86 -7.32
C GLY A 29 -0.35 13.46 -6.48
N TYR A 30 -0.49 12.42 -5.69
CA TYR A 30 0.58 11.95 -4.80
C TYR A 30 0.50 10.46 -4.48
N LEU A 31 1.63 9.95 -3.99
CA LEU A 31 1.78 8.68 -3.30
C LEU A 31 2.34 8.97 -1.91
N SER A 32 1.68 8.51 -0.87
CA SER A 32 2.12 8.69 0.52
C SER A 32 1.96 7.41 1.33
N THR A 33 3.04 7.01 2.02
CA THR A 33 3.08 5.85 2.90
C THR A 33 4.17 6.05 3.96
N THR A 34 4.55 5.00 4.69
CA THR A 34 5.59 5.03 5.71
C THR A 34 6.68 3.99 5.43
N ALA A 35 7.81 4.05 6.15
CA ALA A 35 8.79 2.98 6.08
C ALA A 35 8.28 1.65 6.64
N ALA A 36 7.24 1.64 7.48
CA ALA A 36 6.52 0.43 7.86
C ALA A 36 5.67 -0.15 6.72
N PHE A 37 5.50 0.57 5.63
CA PHE A 37 4.54 0.29 4.56
C PHE A 37 3.12 0.14 5.10
N SER A 38 2.71 1.13 5.84
CA SER A 38 1.40 1.27 6.46
C SER A 38 0.75 2.60 6.07
N ALA A 39 -0.55 2.70 6.27
CA ALA A 39 -1.31 3.94 6.21
C ALA A 39 -1.89 4.24 7.60
N PRO A 40 -1.11 4.88 8.51
CA PRO A 40 -1.62 5.27 9.82
C PRO A 40 -2.56 6.49 9.76
N ARG A 41 -2.76 7.10 8.59
CA ARG A 41 -3.67 8.23 8.33
C ARG A 41 -4.57 7.95 7.13
N CYS A 42 -5.79 8.47 7.18
CA CYS A 42 -6.80 8.27 6.13
C CYS A 42 -6.47 8.94 4.79
N ASP A 43 -5.63 9.98 4.81
CA ASP A 43 -5.19 10.72 3.62
C ASP A 43 -3.93 10.16 2.97
N GLN A 44 -3.29 9.15 3.56
CA GLN A 44 -2.22 8.40 2.92
C GLN A 44 -2.77 7.44 1.88
N GLY A 45 -2.00 7.18 0.84
CA GLY A 45 -2.37 6.24 -0.21
C GLY A 45 -1.32 6.13 -1.29
N LEU A 46 -1.37 5.04 -2.04
CA LEU A 46 -0.37 4.72 -3.06
C LEU A 46 -0.70 5.36 -4.42
N LEU A 47 -1.96 5.76 -4.64
CA LEU A 47 -2.33 6.55 -5.80
C LEU A 47 -3.52 7.46 -5.46
N ALA A 48 -3.21 8.70 -5.08
CA ALA A 48 -4.14 9.81 -5.07
C ALA A 48 -4.02 10.54 -6.40
N ALA A 49 -4.92 10.27 -7.33
CA ALA A 49 -4.90 10.81 -8.68
C ALA A 49 -5.49 12.23 -8.74
N ALA A 50 -4.83 13.14 -9.43
CA ALA A 50 -5.39 14.47 -9.76
C ALA A 50 -6.28 14.36 -11.00
N VAL A 51 -7.55 14.03 -10.82
CA VAL A 51 -8.50 13.82 -11.92
C VAL A 51 -9.00 15.15 -12.53
N GLN A 52 -8.88 16.23 -11.77
CA GLN A 52 -9.09 17.60 -12.24
C GLN A 52 -8.09 18.49 -11.50
N ALA A 53 -6.91 18.62 -12.10
CA ALA A 53 -5.78 19.34 -11.49
C ALA A 53 -6.11 20.82 -11.29
N PRO A 54 -5.68 21.44 -10.15
CA PRO A 54 -5.05 20.79 -9.01
C PRO A 54 -6.06 20.36 -7.91
N ASN A 55 -7.34 20.68 -8.08
CA ASN A 55 -8.29 20.77 -6.96
C ASN A 55 -9.02 19.47 -6.65
N ARG A 56 -9.29 18.61 -7.66
CA ARG A 56 -10.02 17.36 -7.42
C ARG A 56 -9.06 16.17 -7.42
N ARG A 57 -8.93 15.53 -6.28
CA ARG A 57 -8.14 14.31 -6.09
C ARG A 57 -9.05 13.14 -5.73
N VAL A 58 -8.80 12.02 -6.38
CA VAL A 58 -9.49 10.75 -6.08
C VAL A 58 -8.43 9.76 -5.60
N MET A 59 -8.65 9.21 -4.43
CA MET A 59 -7.86 8.09 -3.93
C MET A 59 -8.30 6.83 -4.65
N LEU A 60 -7.46 6.30 -5.54
CA LEU A 60 -7.73 5.08 -6.29
C LEU A 60 -7.19 3.86 -5.54
N VAL A 61 -5.90 3.87 -5.18
CA VAL A 61 -5.25 2.80 -4.42
C VAL A 61 -4.82 3.34 -3.08
N HIS A 62 -5.42 2.82 -2.02
CA HIS A 62 -5.07 3.23 -0.66
C HIS A 62 -3.79 2.54 -0.18
N ARG A 63 -3.72 1.21 -0.29
CA ARG A 63 -2.54 0.42 0.06
C ARG A 63 -2.47 -0.88 -0.73
N LEU A 64 -1.35 -1.58 -0.61
CA LEU A 64 -1.20 -2.97 -1.05
C LEU A 64 -1.07 -3.86 0.19
N LYS A 65 -1.92 -4.88 0.28
CA LYS A 65 -1.75 -6.01 1.20
C LYS A 65 -0.78 -6.98 0.56
N GLU A 66 0.29 -7.32 1.27
CA GLU A 66 1.35 -8.16 0.74
C GLU A 66 1.56 -9.37 1.65
N VAL A 67 1.43 -10.56 1.07
CA VAL A 67 1.61 -11.84 1.76
C VAL A 67 2.67 -12.66 1.06
N LEU A 68 3.76 -12.94 1.75
CA LEU A 68 4.77 -13.90 1.30
C LEU A 68 4.46 -15.28 1.88
N ARG A 69 4.27 -16.26 0.98
CA ARG A 69 4.10 -17.66 1.33
C ARG A 69 5.37 -18.43 1.02
N ILE A 70 5.90 -19.18 2.00
CA ILE A 70 7.05 -20.08 1.87
C ILE A 70 6.63 -21.47 2.36
N GLY A 71 6.36 -22.38 1.44
CA GLY A 71 5.68 -23.64 1.76
C GLY A 71 4.31 -23.35 2.36
N GLN A 72 4.07 -23.79 3.61
CA GLN A 72 2.79 -23.58 4.32
C GLN A 72 2.77 -22.32 5.20
N LYS A 73 3.88 -21.61 5.32
CA LYS A 73 3.99 -20.44 6.20
C LYS A 73 3.63 -19.16 5.44
N GLU A 74 2.68 -18.41 5.98
CA GLU A 74 2.34 -17.07 5.53
C GLU A 74 3.00 -16.00 6.40
N THR A 75 3.40 -14.90 5.78
CA THR A 75 4.05 -13.76 6.45
C THR A 75 3.66 -12.48 5.74
N PHE A 76 3.12 -11.51 6.46
CA PHE A 76 2.85 -10.18 5.92
C PHE A 76 4.14 -9.40 5.70
N LEU A 77 4.21 -8.68 4.57
CA LEU A 77 5.22 -7.64 4.32
C LEU A 77 4.61 -6.24 4.43
N SER A 78 3.30 -6.11 4.32
CA SER A 78 2.54 -4.90 4.62
C SER A 78 2.26 -4.78 6.12
N THR A 79 2.04 -3.54 6.58
CA THR A 79 1.68 -3.24 7.97
C THR A 79 0.36 -2.49 7.99
N GLN A 80 -0.62 -2.93 8.79
CA GLN A 80 -1.88 -2.20 8.99
C GLN A 80 -2.58 -2.64 10.27
N SER A 81 -3.27 -1.69 10.91
CA SER A 81 -4.24 -1.97 11.97
C SER A 81 -5.65 -2.03 11.41
N PHE A 82 -6.48 -2.88 12.01
CA PHE A 82 -7.89 -3.04 11.68
C PHE A 82 -8.74 -2.86 12.93
N ALA A 83 -10.04 -2.55 12.75
CA ALA A 83 -10.95 -2.38 13.87
C ALA A 83 -11.31 -3.70 14.56
N GLU A 84 -11.41 -4.79 13.79
CA GLU A 84 -11.98 -6.06 14.24
C GLU A 84 -11.05 -7.26 13.95
N GLU A 85 -10.04 -7.09 13.08
CA GLU A 85 -9.12 -8.14 12.67
C GLU A 85 -7.74 -7.98 13.32
N ALA A 86 -6.96 -9.06 13.28
CA ALA A 86 -5.57 -9.02 13.70
C ALA A 86 -4.74 -8.09 12.79
N ALA A 87 -3.85 -7.31 13.39
CA ALA A 87 -2.99 -6.40 12.64
C ALA A 87 -2.03 -7.17 11.72
N GLU A 88 -1.74 -6.60 10.55
CA GLU A 88 -0.61 -6.99 9.72
C GLU A 88 0.66 -6.37 10.30
N ASP A 89 1.67 -7.18 10.54
CA ASP A 89 2.90 -6.79 11.22
C ASP A 89 4.15 -6.90 10.32
N GLY A 90 4.04 -6.52 9.06
CA GLY A 90 5.12 -6.59 8.07
C GLY A 90 6.41 -5.86 8.49
N TRP A 91 6.29 -4.78 9.28
CA TRP A 91 7.41 -4.04 9.83
C TRP A 91 8.40 -4.94 10.62
N LYS A 92 7.94 -6.02 11.22
CA LYS A 92 8.80 -6.99 11.94
C LYS A 92 9.80 -7.68 11.02
N ASN A 93 9.46 -7.84 9.75
CA ASN A 93 10.26 -8.51 8.73
C ASN A 93 11.12 -7.53 7.91
N LEU A 94 10.93 -6.22 8.11
CA LEU A 94 11.68 -5.17 7.43
C LEU A 94 13.13 -5.18 7.90
N SER A 95 14.07 -5.31 6.96
CA SER A 95 15.51 -5.30 7.21
C SER A 95 16.12 -3.93 7.03
N SER A 96 15.66 -3.20 6.00
CA SER A 96 16.08 -1.83 5.75
C SER A 96 15.07 -1.08 4.89
N PHE A 97 15.07 0.24 5.06
CA PHE A 97 14.43 1.19 4.16
C PHE A 97 15.46 2.18 3.65
N THR A 98 15.47 2.43 2.36
CA THR A 98 16.37 3.42 1.74
C THR A 98 15.60 4.33 0.81
N TYR A 99 15.99 5.61 0.76
CA TYR A 99 15.42 6.57 -0.17
C TYR A 99 16.52 7.49 -0.71
N GLN A 100 16.71 7.46 -2.01
CA GLN A 100 17.60 8.38 -2.72
C GLN A 100 16.87 9.04 -3.90
N TYR A 101 16.46 8.25 -4.88
CA TYR A 101 15.61 8.63 -6.00
C TYR A 101 14.26 7.94 -5.93
N THR A 102 14.27 6.70 -5.45
CA THR A 102 13.12 5.81 -5.34
C THR A 102 13.11 5.22 -3.94
N PRO A 103 12.00 5.26 -3.19
CA PRO A 103 11.88 4.57 -1.92
C PRO A 103 11.96 3.07 -2.13
N CYS A 104 12.76 2.41 -1.31
CA CYS A 104 13.09 1.00 -1.43
C CYS A 104 13.03 0.31 -0.07
N TRP A 105 12.21 -0.71 0.05
CA TRP A 105 12.06 -1.57 1.22
C TRP A 105 12.67 -2.93 0.97
N ARG A 106 13.42 -3.46 1.93
CA ARG A 106 13.99 -4.81 1.89
C ARG A 106 13.53 -5.62 3.07
N TYR A 107 13.06 -6.82 2.79
CA TYR A 107 12.57 -7.79 3.76
C TYR A 107 13.41 -9.07 3.68
N HIS A 108 13.67 -9.69 4.84
CA HIS A 108 14.26 -11.02 4.90
C HIS A 108 13.37 -11.94 5.73
N VAL A 109 12.84 -12.98 5.10
CA VAL A 109 11.91 -13.93 5.72
C VAL A 109 12.28 -15.35 5.30
N GLY A 110 12.69 -16.18 6.25
CA GLY A 110 12.86 -17.62 6.02
C GLY A 110 13.76 -18.02 4.85
N GLY A 111 14.82 -17.25 4.56
CA GLY A 111 15.71 -17.46 3.43
C GLY A 111 15.23 -16.85 2.11
N VAL A 112 14.15 -16.09 2.14
CA VAL A 112 13.68 -15.29 0.99
C VAL A 112 13.96 -13.82 1.27
N MET A 113 14.57 -13.12 0.29
CA MET A 113 14.69 -11.67 0.28
C MET A 113 13.66 -11.11 -0.69
N VAL A 114 12.92 -10.09 -0.23
CA VAL A 114 12.01 -9.32 -1.08
C VAL A 114 12.44 -7.86 -1.04
N GLU A 115 12.67 -7.28 -2.21
CA GLU A 115 12.88 -5.85 -2.39
C GLU A 115 11.64 -5.27 -3.09
N ARG A 116 11.08 -4.18 -2.54
CA ARG A 116 10.02 -3.40 -3.17
C ARG A 116 10.51 -1.98 -3.41
N LYS A 117 10.24 -1.45 -4.60
CA LYS A 117 10.42 -0.04 -4.95
C LYS A 117 9.10 0.54 -5.42
N LEU A 118 8.85 1.80 -5.10
CA LEU A 118 7.67 2.53 -5.57
C LEU A 118 8.10 3.73 -6.40
N ALA A 119 7.31 4.04 -7.42
CA ALA A 119 7.47 5.23 -8.24
C ALA A 119 6.11 5.86 -8.53
N LEU A 120 6.12 7.17 -8.78
CA LEU A 120 4.97 7.94 -9.25
C LEU A 120 5.41 8.68 -10.53
N GLY A 121 4.63 8.57 -11.60
CA GLY A 121 4.89 9.22 -12.87
C GLY A 121 4.83 10.75 -12.73
N TRP A 122 5.75 11.45 -13.39
CA TRP A 122 5.73 12.90 -13.45
C TRP A 122 4.69 13.36 -14.50
N GLU A 123 3.85 14.30 -14.13
CA GLU A 123 2.71 14.79 -14.94
C GLU A 123 1.72 13.69 -15.37
N GLU A 124 1.67 12.60 -14.61
CA GLU A 124 0.78 11.47 -14.85
C GLU A 124 0.13 10.97 -13.55
N ASN A 125 -1.06 10.39 -13.66
CA ASN A 125 -1.70 9.69 -12.56
C ASN A 125 -1.35 8.19 -12.60
N THR A 126 -0.06 7.87 -12.63
CA THR A 126 0.48 6.53 -12.74
C THR A 126 1.38 6.22 -11.56
N ALA A 127 1.08 5.19 -10.79
CA ALA A 127 1.94 4.65 -9.75
C ALA A 127 2.44 3.27 -10.15
N ALA A 128 3.68 2.95 -9.80
CA ALA A 128 4.29 1.66 -10.07
C ALA A 128 4.91 1.07 -8.79
N ALA A 129 4.78 -0.25 -8.63
CA ALA A 129 5.47 -1.03 -7.63
C ALA A 129 6.31 -2.11 -8.32
N LEU A 130 7.61 -2.11 -8.08
CA LEU A 130 8.55 -3.12 -8.58
C LEU A 130 8.97 -4.03 -7.44
N TYR A 131 8.81 -5.33 -7.64
CA TYR A 131 9.23 -6.36 -6.68
C TYR A 131 10.36 -7.18 -7.26
N THR A 132 11.41 -7.40 -6.45
CA THR A 132 12.48 -8.36 -6.74
C THR A 132 12.47 -9.39 -5.62
N VAL A 133 12.38 -10.68 -5.99
CA VAL A 133 12.33 -11.79 -5.02
C VAL A 133 13.52 -12.70 -5.27
N GLU A 134 14.39 -12.84 -4.26
CA GLU A 134 15.47 -13.83 -4.24
C GLU A 134 15.11 -14.94 -3.25
N ASN A 135 14.84 -16.15 -3.76
CA ASN A 135 14.50 -17.28 -2.95
C ASN A 135 15.71 -18.22 -2.75
N ARG A 136 16.25 -18.21 -1.55
CA ARG A 136 17.32 -19.12 -1.10
C ARG A 136 16.83 -20.11 -0.03
N SER A 137 15.51 -20.22 0.17
CA SER A 137 14.91 -21.08 1.20
C SER A 137 14.92 -22.58 0.86
N GLY A 138 15.20 -22.94 -0.39
CA GLY A 138 15.07 -24.31 -0.89
C GLY A 138 13.62 -24.79 -1.01
N ARG A 139 12.61 -23.92 -0.80
CA ARG A 139 11.17 -24.22 -0.89
C ARG A 139 10.50 -23.28 -1.89
N PRO A 140 9.39 -23.69 -2.52
CA PRO A 140 8.59 -22.78 -3.32
C PRO A 140 8.12 -21.60 -2.50
N CYS A 141 8.16 -20.39 -3.08
CA CYS A 141 7.57 -19.21 -2.48
C CYS A 141 6.65 -18.49 -3.47
N THR A 142 5.64 -17.83 -2.94
CA THR A 142 4.70 -16.98 -3.68
C THR A 142 4.57 -15.65 -2.95
N LEU A 143 4.69 -14.56 -3.70
CA LEU A 143 4.34 -13.23 -3.21
C LEU A 143 2.98 -12.85 -3.78
N GLU A 144 1.99 -12.73 -2.91
CA GLU A 144 0.65 -12.25 -3.24
C GLU A 144 0.54 -10.77 -2.91
N ILE A 145 0.04 -10.00 -3.86
CA ILE A 145 -0.14 -8.56 -3.74
C ILE A 145 -1.60 -8.25 -4.04
N VAL A 146 -2.32 -7.70 -3.05
CA VAL A 146 -3.75 -7.40 -3.19
C VAL A 146 -3.96 -5.91 -2.97
N PRO A 147 -4.42 -5.16 -3.98
CA PRO A 147 -4.70 -3.75 -3.83
C PRO A 147 -5.94 -3.54 -2.96
N GLN A 148 -5.83 -2.61 -2.02
CA GLN A 148 -6.95 -2.08 -1.27
C GLN A 148 -7.34 -0.74 -1.88
N LEU A 149 -8.56 -0.68 -2.40
CA LEU A 149 -9.03 0.42 -3.23
C LEU A 149 -9.85 1.41 -2.40
N LYS A 150 -10.09 2.60 -2.96
CA LYS A 150 -11.02 3.58 -2.38
C LYS A 150 -12.00 4.14 -3.43
N PHE A 151 -11.51 4.64 -4.56
CA PHE A 151 -12.30 5.24 -5.64
C PHE A 151 -13.28 6.31 -5.14
N ALA A 152 -12.79 7.19 -4.28
CA ALA A 152 -13.52 8.31 -3.69
C ALA A 152 -12.63 9.54 -3.61
N PRO A 153 -13.20 10.77 -3.53
CA PRO A 153 -12.44 11.94 -3.13
C PRO A 153 -11.62 11.62 -1.88
N LYS A 154 -10.39 12.12 -1.83
CA LYS A 154 -9.47 11.74 -0.74
C LYS A 154 -10.00 12.14 0.64
N GLU A 155 -10.80 13.21 0.67
CA GLU A 155 -11.44 13.76 1.86
C GLU A 155 -12.62 12.93 2.38
N ASP A 156 -13.23 12.13 1.50
CA ASP A 156 -14.43 11.36 1.83
C ASP A 156 -14.05 10.07 2.57
N ALA A 157 -14.66 9.84 3.73
CA ALA A 157 -14.53 8.59 4.46
C ALA A 157 -15.59 7.57 3.99
N LEU A 158 -15.15 6.38 3.60
CA LEU A 158 -16.07 5.28 3.28
C LEU A 158 -16.57 4.64 4.58
N LYS A 159 -17.86 4.81 4.87
CA LYS A 159 -18.49 4.33 6.11
C LYS A 159 -19.32 3.05 5.93
N LYS A 160 -19.63 2.70 4.70
CA LYS A 160 -20.46 1.53 4.34
C LYS A 160 -20.03 0.94 3.00
N PRO A 161 -20.29 -0.36 2.76
CA PRO A 161 -19.89 -1.05 1.53
C PRO A 161 -20.91 -0.79 0.38
N ASP A 162 -21.04 0.46 -0.03
CA ASP A 162 -22.04 0.90 -1.03
C ASP A 162 -21.47 1.12 -2.44
N LYS A 163 -20.18 0.80 -2.63
CA LYS A 163 -19.53 0.93 -3.95
C LYS A 163 -19.51 -0.40 -4.69
N THR A 164 -19.84 -0.34 -5.96
CA THR A 164 -19.71 -1.46 -6.90
C THR A 164 -18.43 -1.31 -7.70
N PHE A 165 -17.62 -2.36 -7.75
CA PHE A 165 -16.42 -2.45 -8.55
C PHE A 165 -16.64 -3.42 -9.71
N ARG A 166 -16.18 -3.05 -10.90
CA ARG A 166 -16.12 -3.91 -12.08
C ARG A 166 -14.69 -4.11 -12.49
N PHE A 167 -14.31 -5.37 -12.73
CA PHE A 167 -12.99 -5.79 -13.14
C PHE A 167 -13.09 -6.42 -14.52
N GLU A 168 -12.51 -5.82 -15.52
CA GLU A 168 -12.56 -6.29 -16.89
C GLU A 168 -11.30 -5.89 -17.66
N ASN A 169 -10.61 -6.85 -18.24
CA ASN A 169 -9.47 -6.63 -19.14
C ASN A 169 -8.40 -5.68 -18.57
N GLY A 170 -8.00 -5.88 -17.31
CA GLY A 170 -7.03 -5.03 -16.63
C GLY A 170 -7.57 -3.64 -16.26
N LYS A 171 -8.89 -3.44 -16.28
CA LYS A 171 -9.55 -2.21 -15.83
C LYS A 171 -10.31 -2.45 -14.54
N VAL A 172 -10.24 -1.48 -13.66
CA VAL A 172 -11.10 -1.38 -12.46
C VAL A 172 -11.91 -0.11 -12.60
N THR A 173 -13.24 -0.24 -12.50
CA THR A 173 -14.15 0.90 -12.57
C THR A 173 -15.08 0.94 -11.36
N SER A 174 -15.29 2.13 -10.82
CA SER A 174 -16.25 2.40 -9.73
C SER A 174 -16.58 3.89 -9.68
N GLY A 175 -17.84 4.23 -9.45
CA GLY A 175 -18.27 5.63 -9.25
C GLY A 175 -17.94 6.60 -10.39
N GLY A 176 -17.82 6.10 -11.63
CA GLY A 176 -17.45 6.90 -12.80
C GLY A 176 -15.95 7.06 -13.03
N GLU A 177 -15.12 6.60 -12.10
CA GLU A 177 -13.66 6.60 -12.25
C GLU A 177 -13.18 5.27 -12.83
N THR A 178 -12.06 5.31 -13.56
CA THR A 178 -11.43 4.13 -14.16
C THR A 178 -9.94 4.13 -13.87
N MET A 179 -9.43 2.98 -13.43
CA MET A 179 -8.01 2.72 -13.27
C MET A 179 -7.59 1.55 -14.16
N HIS A 180 -6.47 1.68 -14.85
CA HIS A 180 -5.85 0.58 -15.59
C HIS A 180 -4.79 -0.09 -14.73
N VAL A 181 -4.78 -1.41 -14.71
CA VAL A 181 -3.80 -2.23 -13.99
C VAL A 181 -2.97 -3.00 -15.01
N PHE A 182 -1.67 -2.83 -14.96
CA PHE A 182 -0.70 -3.55 -15.77
C PHE A 182 0.22 -4.34 -14.85
N THR A 183 0.48 -5.59 -15.17
CA THR A 183 1.38 -6.44 -14.40
C THR A 183 1.98 -7.52 -15.30
N ASP A 184 3.20 -7.95 -14.99
CA ASP A 184 3.86 -9.12 -15.54
C ASP A 184 3.58 -10.39 -14.71
N ALA A 185 2.93 -10.24 -13.55
CA ALA A 185 2.48 -11.35 -12.71
C ALA A 185 1.10 -11.88 -13.13
N ALA A 186 0.73 -13.05 -12.64
CA ALA A 186 -0.62 -13.59 -12.82
C ALA A 186 -1.64 -12.68 -12.11
N LEU A 187 -2.64 -12.22 -12.85
CA LEU A 187 -3.73 -11.40 -12.32
C LEU A 187 -4.98 -12.27 -12.16
N ALA A 188 -5.55 -12.28 -10.95
CA ALA A 188 -6.78 -12.98 -10.64
C ALA A 188 -7.75 -12.01 -9.94
N ALA A 189 -8.94 -11.85 -10.49
CA ALA A 189 -10.01 -11.13 -9.81
C ALA A 189 -10.63 -12.02 -8.71
N ARG A 190 -10.93 -11.41 -7.57
CA ARG A 190 -11.63 -12.05 -6.45
C ARG A 190 -12.92 -11.29 -6.13
N PRO A 191 -13.89 -11.92 -5.46
CA PRO A 191 -15.01 -11.20 -4.90
C PRO A 191 -14.54 -10.07 -3.99
N VAL A 192 -15.14 -8.90 -4.13
CA VAL A 192 -14.83 -7.75 -3.28
C VAL A 192 -15.19 -8.08 -1.83
N GLN A 193 -14.22 -7.94 -0.96
CA GLN A 193 -14.39 -7.99 0.49
C GLN A 193 -14.17 -6.58 1.06
N TRP A 194 -14.65 -6.31 2.25
CA TRP A 194 -14.49 -5.02 2.90
C TRP A 194 -13.76 -5.20 4.22
N GLU A 195 -12.68 -4.46 4.40
CA GLU A 195 -11.89 -4.43 5.62
C GLU A 195 -12.03 -3.05 6.28
N LYS A 196 -12.24 -3.02 7.59
CA LYS A 196 -12.34 -1.78 8.36
C LYS A 196 -10.98 -1.42 8.91
N LEU A 197 -10.31 -0.49 8.23
CA LEU A 197 -9.00 0.00 8.62
C LEU A 197 -9.08 0.86 9.88
N HIS A 198 -8.02 0.82 10.68
CA HIS A 198 -7.80 1.68 11.83
C HIS A 198 -6.58 2.58 11.59
N TYR A 199 -6.81 3.88 11.58
CA TYR A 199 -5.80 4.93 11.39
C TYR A 199 -5.26 5.39 12.73
N THR A 200 -4.21 4.74 13.20
CA THR A 200 -3.67 4.94 14.56
C THR A 200 -3.11 6.35 14.81
N ALA A 201 -2.62 7.03 13.78
CA ALA A 201 -2.13 8.40 13.92
C ALA A 201 -3.28 9.42 13.91
N ASP A 202 -4.33 9.19 13.13
CA ASP A 202 -5.52 10.05 13.14
C ASP A 202 -6.27 9.93 14.48
N GLU A 203 -6.34 8.72 15.05
CA GLU A 203 -6.92 8.52 16.40
C GLU A 203 -6.20 9.34 17.47
N LYS A 204 -4.86 9.31 17.46
CA LYS A 204 -4.03 10.11 18.38
C LYS A 204 -4.27 11.61 18.24
N ASP A 205 -4.55 12.07 17.02
CA ASP A 205 -4.81 13.47 16.70
C ASP A 205 -6.30 13.84 16.88
N GLY A 206 -7.16 12.95 17.38
CA GLY A 206 -8.59 13.16 17.57
C GLY A 206 -9.40 13.26 16.27
N ARG A 207 -8.89 12.68 15.17
CA ARG A 207 -9.54 12.64 13.86
C ARG A 207 -10.35 11.35 13.68
N PRO A 208 -11.24 11.27 12.68
CA PRO A 208 -11.89 10.01 12.33
C PRO A 208 -10.86 8.92 12.02
N ALA A 209 -10.89 7.85 12.80
CA ALA A 209 -9.84 6.83 12.82
C ALA A 209 -10.20 5.53 12.10
N PHE A 210 -11.41 5.42 11.56
CA PHE A 210 -11.88 4.18 10.94
C PHE A 210 -12.52 4.44 9.59
N GLU A 211 -12.19 3.61 8.63
CA GLU A 211 -12.75 3.65 7.28
C GLU A 211 -12.84 2.24 6.68
N LEU A 212 -13.91 1.97 5.90
CA LEU A 212 -14.08 0.74 5.16
C LEU A 212 -13.39 0.82 3.80
N HIS A 213 -12.57 -0.15 3.47
CA HIS A 213 -11.92 -0.25 2.17
C HIS A 213 -12.20 -1.58 1.48
N PRO A 214 -12.53 -1.56 0.18
CA PRO A 214 -12.63 -2.77 -0.60
C PRO A 214 -11.26 -3.35 -0.90
N ILE A 215 -11.18 -4.67 -0.82
CA ILE A 215 -10.02 -5.48 -1.20
C ILE A 215 -10.48 -6.53 -2.21
N CYS A 216 -9.71 -6.74 -3.30
CA CYS A 216 -10.13 -7.60 -4.42
C CYS A 216 -8.97 -8.17 -5.23
#